data_009cefe4182f8d2b3ef10425669cbf73
#
_entry.id   009cefe4182f8d2b3ef10425669cbf73
#
_cell.length_a   1.000
_cell.length_b   1.000
_cell.length_c   1.000
_cell.angle_alpha   90.00
_cell.angle_beta   90.00
_cell.angle_gamma   90.00
#
_symmetry.space_group_name_H-M   'P 1'
#
loop_
_entity.id
_entity.type
_entity.pdbx_description
1 polymer ?
#
loop_
_entity_poly.entity_id
_entity_poly.type
_entity_poly.pdbx_seq_one_letter_code
_entity_poly.pdbx_strand_id
1 'polypeptide(L)'
;WLDGQAGGQNQRAMVTGCGLGDDAEEIARRGWDVMAFDVSESAIGLCLERFPKSPVDYRIADLFQPPDDWRGAFDLVFDNRTVQSLPYDLQPRAMASVASLVASGGTLVVVTEIVAPEHLSQHPPYRMLAESLTAYEDAGLGRQSWDEIPHRDDPPSRHARVVYSRP
;
A
#
# COMPACT_ATOMS: atom_id res chain seq x y z
N TRP A 1 -7.44 8.72 -8.55
CA TRP A 1 -7.13 9.44 -7.31
C TRP A 1 -5.82 10.19 -7.44
N LEU A 2 -4.76 9.54 -7.86
CA LEU A 2 -3.45 10.19 -8.05
C LEU A 2 -3.50 11.40 -9.00
N ASP A 3 -4.39 11.43 -10.00
CA ASP A 3 -4.51 12.57 -10.93
C ASP A 3 -4.95 13.88 -10.25
N GLY A 4 -5.63 13.78 -9.11
CA GLY A 4 -6.02 14.92 -8.27
C GLY A 4 -5.04 15.29 -7.17
N GLN A 5 -3.90 14.56 -7.04
CA GLN A 5 -2.94 14.71 -5.95
C GLN A 5 -1.57 15.07 -6.53
N ALA A 6 -1.19 16.32 -6.43
CA ALA A 6 0.18 16.73 -6.68
C ALA A 6 0.97 16.66 -5.37
N GLY A 7 2.14 16.06 -5.40
CA GLY A 7 3.07 16.12 -4.27
C GLY A 7 3.47 17.56 -4.01
N GLY A 8 3.30 18.01 -2.76
CA GLY A 8 3.86 19.28 -2.32
C GLY A 8 5.39 19.19 -2.20
N GLN A 9 6.06 20.33 -2.26
CA GLN A 9 7.50 20.37 -1.98
C GLN A 9 7.77 19.78 -0.58
N ASN A 10 8.70 18.83 -0.49
CA ASN A 10 9.11 18.13 0.73
C ASN A 10 8.06 17.17 1.34
N GLN A 11 7.00 16.80 0.61
CA GLN A 11 6.10 15.74 1.07
C GLN A 11 6.66 14.36 0.75
N ARG A 12 6.67 13.50 1.77
CA ARG A 12 7.25 12.16 1.69
C ARG A 12 6.17 11.12 1.41
N ALA A 13 6.45 10.22 0.49
CA ALA A 13 5.59 9.08 0.20
C ALA A 13 6.31 7.76 0.47
N MET A 14 5.55 6.77 0.97
CA MET A 14 5.99 5.39 1.12
C MET A 14 5.16 4.48 0.22
N VAL A 15 5.81 3.61 -0.55
CA VAL A 15 5.16 2.51 -1.27
C VAL A 15 5.54 1.19 -0.61
N THR A 16 4.56 0.49 -0.07
CA THR A 16 4.75 -0.80 0.62
C THR A 16 4.69 -1.95 -0.36
N GLY A 17 5.61 -2.93 -0.25
CA GLY A 17 5.64 -4.08 -1.15
C GLY A 17 5.68 -3.65 -2.62
N CYS A 18 6.65 -2.81 -2.98
CA CYS A 18 6.66 -2.07 -4.25
C CYS A 18 6.81 -2.96 -5.51
N GLY A 19 7.11 -4.25 -5.34
CA GLY A 19 7.27 -5.18 -6.46
C GLY A 19 8.24 -4.69 -7.52
N LEU A 20 7.75 -4.40 -8.72
CA LEU A 20 8.57 -3.94 -9.85
C LEU A 20 8.73 -2.42 -9.96
N GLY A 21 8.21 -1.66 -8.99
CA GLY A 21 8.45 -0.23 -8.83
C GLY A 21 7.52 0.71 -9.61
N ASP A 22 6.59 0.20 -10.40
CA ASP A 22 5.76 1.03 -11.28
C ASP A 22 4.94 2.10 -10.53
N ASP A 23 4.35 1.74 -9.39
CA ASP A 23 3.59 2.68 -8.55
C ASP A 23 4.52 3.74 -7.91
N ALA A 24 5.70 3.32 -7.45
CA ALA A 24 6.68 4.23 -6.84
C ALA A 24 7.17 5.27 -7.84
N GLU A 25 7.48 4.86 -9.07
CA GLU A 25 7.90 5.76 -10.15
C GLU A 25 6.78 6.73 -10.53
N GLU A 26 5.53 6.26 -10.59
CA GLU A 26 4.40 7.13 -10.92
C GLU A 26 4.17 8.18 -9.82
N ILE A 27 4.31 7.82 -8.53
CA ILE A 27 4.18 8.74 -7.42
C ILE A 27 5.34 9.76 -7.43
N ALA A 28 6.59 9.31 -7.69
CA ALA A 28 7.75 10.19 -7.81
C ALA A 28 7.62 11.17 -8.98
N ARG A 29 7.08 10.72 -10.13
CA ARG A 29 6.83 11.58 -11.29
C ARG A 29 5.83 12.71 -11.00
N ARG A 30 5.00 12.56 -9.96
CA ARG A 30 4.05 13.57 -9.48
C ARG A 30 4.64 14.54 -8.45
N GLY A 31 5.94 14.43 -8.17
CA GLY A 31 6.66 15.38 -7.32
C GLY A 31 6.77 14.99 -5.85
N TRP A 32 6.44 13.74 -5.50
CA TRP A 32 6.65 13.22 -4.15
C TRP A 32 8.11 12.80 -3.94
N ASP A 33 8.62 12.98 -2.71
CA ASP A 33 9.85 12.34 -2.24
C ASP A 33 9.50 10.90 -1.83
N VAL A 34 9.85 9.93 -2.67
CA VAL A 34 9.36 8.55 -2.56
C VAL A 34 10.42 7.63 -2.00
N MET A 35 10.07 6.93 -0.93
CA MET A 35 10.71 5.71 -0.49
C MET A 35 9.80 4.53 -0.83
N ALA A 36 10.39 3.43 -1.31
CA ALA A 36 9.66 2.22 -1.65
C ALA A 36 10.40 1.00 -1.13
N PHE A 37 9.70 0.02 -0.58
CA PHE A 37 10.35 -1.19 -0.12
C PHE A 37 9.62 -2.46 -0.54
N ASP A 38 10.41 -3.52 -0.62
CA ASP A 38 9.92 -4.89 -0.75
C ASP A 38 10.79 -5.82 0.12
N VAL A 39 10.23 -6.94 0.56
CA VAL A 39 10.99 -7.98 1.26
C VAL A 39 11.88 -8.77 0.30
N SER A 40 11.56 -8.75 -0.99
CA SER A 40 12.27 -9.46 -2.05
C SER A 40 13.46 -8.66 -2.55
N GLU A 41 14.67 -9.15 -2.27
CA GLU A 41 15.91 -8.59 -2.83
C GLU A 41 15.90 -8.56 -4.38
N SER A 42 15.33 -9.60 -5.01
CA SER A 42 15.22 -9.66 -6.47
C SER A 42 14.27 -8.62 -7.04
N ALA A 43 13.17 -8.31 -6.33
CA ALA A 43 12.25 -7.25 -6.75
C ALA A 43 12.96 -5.88 -6.73
N ILE A 44 13.66 -5.58 -5.63
CA ILE A 44 14.44 -4.33 -5.52
C ILE A 44 15.56 -4.27 -6.59
N GLY A 45 16.27 -5.37 -6.82
CA GLY A 45 17.26 -5.45 -7.88
C GLY A 45 16.68 -5.11 -9.25
N LEU A 46 15.51 -5.65 -9.57
CA LEU A 46 14.79 -5.34 -10.82
C LEU A 46 14.33 -3.88 -10.89
N CYS A 47 13.91 -3.26 -9.79
CA CYS A 47 13.59 -1.84 -9.78
C CYS A 47 14.81 -1.00 -10.17
N LEU A 48 15.97 -1.26 -9.58
CA LEU A 48 17.21 -0.54 -9.85
C LEU A 48 17.69 -0.74 -11.30
N GLU A 49 17.51 -1.94 -11.88
CA GLU A 49 17.82 -2.23 -13.27
C GLU A 49 16.85 -1.52 -14.25
N ARG A 50 15.56 -1.54 -13.95
CA ARG A 50 14.51 -0.91 -14.78
C ARG A 50 14.59 0.61 -14.75
N PHE A 51 14.93 1.19 -13.61
CA PHE A 51 14.89 2.62 -13.34
C PHE A 51 16.24 3.16 -12.83
N PRO A 52 17.33 3.05 -13.62
CA PRO A 52 18.71 3.35 -13.16
C PRO A 52 18.95 4.84 -12.84
N LYS A 53 18.02 5.72 -13.15
CA LYS A 53 18.07 7.17 -12.87
C LYS A 53 16.89 7.64 -12.01
N SER A 54 16.20 6.72 -11.38
CA SER A 54 15.06 7.03 -10.53
C SER A 54 15.46 7.87 -9.32
N PRO A 55 14.64 8.85 -8.91
CA PRO A 55 14.80 9.52 -7.64
C PRO A 55 14.24 8.71 -6.45
N VAL A 56 13.59 7.57 -6.69
CA VAL A 56 12.97 6.73 -5.65
C VAL A 56 14.06 6.05 -4.83
N ASP A 57 13.91 6.12 -3.50
CA ASP A 57 14.77 5.39 -2.55
C ASP A 57 14.23 3.97 -2.35
N TYR A 58 14.76 3.01 -3.10
CA TYR A 58 14.38 1.60 -3.02
C TYR A 58 15.11 0.88 -1.89
N ARG A 59 14.36 0.19 -1.02
CA ARG A 59 14.89 -0.51 0.16
C ARG A 59 14.41 -1.95 0.23
N ILE A 60 15.26 -2.85 0.74
CA ILE A 60 14.87 -4.18 1.18
C ILE A 60 14.45 -4.06 2.64
N ALA A 61 13.20 -4.38 2.96
CA ALA A 61 12.69 -4.31 4.32
C ALA A 61 11.52 -5.28 4.57
N ASP A 62 11.37 -5.69 5.82
CA ASP A 62 10.25 -6.49 6.28
C ASP A 62 9.13 -5.58 6.80
N LEU A 63 7.95 -5.69 6.20
CA LEU A 63 6.76 -4.94 6.65
C LEU A 63 6.45 -5.14 8.14
N PHE A 64 6.76 -6.30 8.69
CA PHE A 64 6.50 -6.60 10.10
C PHE A 64 7.55 -6.04 11.06
N GLN A 65 8.66 -5.53 10.55
CA GLN A 65 9.76 -4.93 11.30
C GLN A 65 10.30 -3.68 10.61
N PRO A 66 9.41 -2.68 10.33
CA PRO A 66 9.87 -1.45 9.69
C PRO A 66 10.84 -0.71 10.62
N PRO A 67 11.87 -0.03 10.08
CA PRO A 67 12.73 0.84 10.86
C PRO A 67 11.92 1.84 11.69
N ASP A 68 12.38 2.14 12.89
CA ASP A 68 11.64 3.01 13.83
C ASP A 68 11.45 4.42 13.30
N ASP A 69 12.41 4.94 12.53
CA ASP A 69 12.36 6.26 11.88
C ASP A 69 11.36 6.36 10.72
N TRP A 70 10.75 5.23 10.31
CA TRP A 70 9.67 5.22 9.32
C TRP A 70 8.29 5.43 9.94
N ARG A 71 8.15 5.22 11.25
CA ARG A 71 6.86 5.34 11.95
C ARG A 71 6.39 6.78 11.97
N GLY A 72 5.19 7.02 11.47
CA GLY A 72 4.60 8.36 11.40
C GLY A 72 5.39 9.35 10.53
N ALA A 73 6.15 8.86 9.55
CA ALA A 73 7.09 9.68 8.80
C ALA A 73 6.64 10.03 7.36
N PHE A 74 5.50 9.51 6.90
CA PHE A 74 5.07 9.67 5.52
C PHE A 74 3.71 10.35 5.40
N ASP A 75 3.66 11.41 4.60
CA ASP A 75 2.44 12.15 4.30
C ASP A 75 1.49 11.35 3.40
N LEU A 76 2.06 10.46 2.58
CA LEU A 76 1.34 9.48 1.76
C LEU A 76 1.92 8.09 1.99
N VAL A 77 1.07 7.12 2.33
CA VAL A 77 1.41 5.70 2.26
C VAL A 77 0.53 5.05 1.19
N PHE A 78 1.14 4.31 0.29
CA PHE A 78 0.46 3.64 -0.81
C PHE A 78 0.67 2.13 -0.70
N ASP A 79 -0.41 1.39 -0.49
CA ASP A 79 -0.45 -0.07 -0.44
C ASP A 79 -1.27 -0.59 -1.63
N ASN A 80 -0.61 -1.21 -2.58
CA ASN A 80 -1.27 -1.84 -3.71
C ASN A 80 -1.07 -3.35 -3.66
N ARG A 81 -2.06 -4.07 -3.15
CA ARG A 81 -2.12 -5.54 -3.09
C ARG A 81 -1.06 -6.20 -2.21
N THR A 82 -0.34 -5.46 -1.38
CA THR A 82 0.70 -6.01 -0.51
C THR A 82 0.08 -6.88 0.57
N VAL A 83 -0.90 -6.36 1.29
CA VAL A 83 -1.55 -7.10 2.38
C VAL A 83 -2.26 -8.35 1.87
N GLN A 84 -2.93 -8.30 0.72
CA GLN A 84 -3.59 -9.49 0.15
C GLN A 84 -2.62 -10.58 -0.35
N SER A 85 -1.33 -10.31 -0.41
CA SER A 85 -0.32 -11.33 -0.70
C SER A 85 0.01 -12.20 0.51
N LEU A 86 -0.42 -11.81 1.69
CA LEU A 86 -0.14 -12.47 2.96
C LEU A 86 -1.31 -13.35 3.41
N PRO A 87 -1.04 -14.48 4.08
CA PRO A 87 -2.06 -15.31 4.72
C PRO A 87 -2.99 -14.50 5.63
N TYR A 88 -4.25 -14.92 5.74
CA TYR A 88 -5.29 -14.18 6.45
C TYR A 88 -4.97 -13.86 7.91
N ASP A 89 -4.29 -14.77 8.61
CA ASP A 89 -3.86 -14.61 9.99
C ASP A 89 -2.79 -13.51 10.18
N LEU A 90 -2.05 -13.19 9.13
CA LEU A 90 -1.04 -12.14 9.13
C LEU A 90 -1.58 -10.77 8.70
N GLN A 91 -2.69 -10.72 7.97
CA GLN A 91 -3.23 -9.48 7.41
C GLN A 91 -3.53 -8.40 8.45
N PRO A 92 -4.15 -8.68 9.62
CA PRO A 92 -4.40 -7.64 10.63
C PRO A 92 -3.12 -7.00 11.14
N ARG A 93 -2.07 -7.80 11.37
CA ARG A 93 -0.76 -7.30 11.78
C ARG A 93 -0.09 -6.48 10.67
N ALA A 94 -0.21 -6.92 9.42
CA ALA A 94 0.31 -6.17 8.26
C ALA A 94 -0.38 -4.82 8.12
N MET A 95 -1.71 -4.77 8.22
CA MET A 95 -2.48 -3.52 8.17
C MET A 95 -2.09 -2.55 9.29
N ALA A 96 -1.90 -3.05 10.52
CA ALA A 96 -1.42 -2.22 11.63
C ALA A 96 -0.01 -1.67 11.36
N SER A 97 0.87 -2.47 10.74
CA SER A 97 2.20 -2.03 10.36
C SER A 97 2.17 -0.96 9.27
N VAL A 98 1.40 -1.17 8.19
CA VAL A 98 1.19 -0.15 7.14
C VAL A 98 0.63 1.14 7.75
N ALA A 99 -0.41 1.04 8.58
CA ALA A 99 -0.98 2.19 9.25
C ALA A 99 0.08 2.96 10.07
N SER A 100 0.98 2.27 10.76
CA SER A 100 2.01 2.90 11.60
C SER A 100 2.97 3.83 10.85
N LEU A 101 3.07 3.71 9.53
CA LEU A 101 3.95 4.53 8.70
C LEU A 101 3.36 5.92 8.41
N VAL A 102 2.04 6.07 8.51
CA VAL A 102 1.31 7.29 8.16
C VAL A 102 1.56 8.39 9.19
N ALA A 103 2.01 9.54 8.76
CA ALA A 103 2.21 10.72 9.61
C ALA A 103 0.88 11.29 10.12
N SER A 104 0.92 12.09 11.21
CA SER A 104 -0.24 12.90 11.61
C SER A 104 -0.64 13.85 10.45
N GLY A 105 -1.91 13.89 10.11
CA GLY A 105 -2.43 14.57 8.92
C GLY A 105 -2.16 13.85 7.59
N GLY A 106 -1.44 12.74 7.62
CA GLY A 106 -1.10 11.95 6.42
C GLY A 106 -2.24 11.06 5.91
N THR A 107 -2.06 10.54 4.72
CA THR A 107 -3.04 9.74 3.97
C THR A 107 -2.49 8.34 3.68
N LEU A 108 -3.32 7.32 3.87
CA LEU A 108 -3.10 5.97 3.36
C LEU A 108 -4.07 5.70 2.22
N VAL A 109 -3.54 5.22 1.10
CA VAL A 109 -4.34 4.70 -0.03
C VAL A 109 -4.10 3.21 -0.15
N VAL A 110 -5.17 2.44 -0.03
CA VAL A 110 -5.14 0.98 -0.19
C VAL A 110 -5.85 0.62 -1.49
N VAL A 111 -5.18 -0.16 -2.32
CA VAL A 111 -5.76 -0.81 -3.50
C VAL A 111 -5.69 -2.31 -3.30
N THR A 112 -6.84 -2.98 -3.30
CA THR A 112 -6.91 -4.42 -3.02
C THR A 112 -8.05 -5.07 -3.80
N GLU A 113 -8.08 -6.40 -3.81
CA GLU A 113 -9.21 -7.17 -4.31
C GLU A 113 -10.06 -7.64 -3.13
N ILE A 114 -11.37 -7.41 -3.22
CA ILE A 114 -12.34 -7.86 -2.23
C ILE A 114 -13.28 -8.90 -2.84
N VAL A 115 -13.68 -9.84 -2.00
CA VAL A 115 -14.61 -10.94 -2.34
C VAL A 115 -15.61 -11.16 -1.21
N ALA A 116 -16.68 -11.89 -1.52
CA ALA A 116 -17.58 -12.41 -0.48
C ALA A 116 -16.93 -13.63 0.22
N PRO A 117 -17.35 -13.96 1.47
CA PRO A 117 -16.74 -15.02 2.28
C PRO A 117 -16.62 -16.39 1.58
N GLU A 118 -17.59 -16.74 0.75
CA GLU A 118 -17.62 -18.01 -0.02
C GLU A 118 -16.56 -18.09 -1.12
N HIS A 119 -15.92 -16.98 -1.46
CA HIS A 119 -14.88 -16.89 -2.49
C HIS A 119 -13.47 -16.66 -1.93
N LEU A 120 -13.28 -16.84 -0.62
CA LEU A 120 -11.95 -16.78 -0.02
C LEU A 120 -11.05 -17.88 -0.57
N SER A 121 -9.83 -17.54 -0.92
CA SER A 121 -8.83 -18.46 -1.46
C SER A 121 -8.00 -19.11 -0.35
N GLN A 122 -7.57 -20.36 -0.57
CA GLN A 122 -6.57 -21.00 0.29
C GLN A 122 -5.13 -20.80 -0.20
N HIS A 123 -4.97 -20.11 -1.32
CA HIS A 123 -3.69 -19.82 -1.95
C HIS A 123 -3.63 -18.34 -2.36
N PRO A 124 -2.40 -17.76 -2.45
CA PRO A 124 -2.26 -16.37 -2.91
C PRO A 124 -2.83 -16.16 -4.34
N PRO A 125 -3.38 -14.98 -4.63
CA PRO A 125 -3.59 -13.88 -3.68
C PRO A 125 -4.73 -14.19 -2.69
N TYR A 126 -4.52 -13.83 -1.42
CA TYR A 126 -5.53 -13.99 -0.37
C TYR A 126 -6.44 -12.76 -0.37
N ARG A 127 -7.41 -12.75 -1.30
CA ARG A 127 -8.37 -11.65 -1.46
C ARG A 127 -9.06 -11.33 -0.15
N MET A 128 -9.32 -10.06 0.08
CA MET A 128 -9.77 -9.57 1.37
C MET A 128 -11.29 -9.58 1.47
N LEU A 129 -11.80 -9.70 2.68
CA LEU A 129 -13.19 -9.36 2.99
C LEU A 129 -13.27 -7.83 3.17
N ALA A 130 -14.38 -7.22 2.73
CA ALA A 130 -14.58 -5.78 2.90
C ALA A 130 -14.50 -5.36 4.38
N GLU A 131 -15.08 -6.18 5.27
CA GLU A 131 -15.05 -5.95 6.73
C GLU A 131 -13.64 -6.06 7.33
N SER A 132 -12.72 -6.84 6.76
CA SER A 132 -11.35 -6.94 7.30
C SER A 132 -10.56 -5.63 7.19
N LEU A 133 -10.96 -4.74 6.28
CA LEU A 133 -10.33 -3.43 6.10
C LEU A 133 -10.59 -2.46 7.26
N THR A 134 -11.53 -2.76 8.18
CA THR A 134 -11.71 -2.00 9.43
C THR A 134 -10.48 -2.07 10.35
N ALA A 135 -9.58 -3.05 10.15
CA ALA A 135 -8.32 -3.12 10.89
C ALA A 135 -7.43 -1.86 10.72
N TYR A 136 -7.56 -1.11 9.63
CA TYR A 136 -6.90 0.19 9.49
C TYR A 136 -7.53 1.24 10.42
N GLU A 137 -8.84 1.19 10.63
CA GLU A 137 -9.57 2.07 11.56
C GLU A 137 -9.20 1.73 13.01
N ASP A 138 -9.11 0.43 13.35
CA ASP A 138 -8.63 -0.05 14.65
C ASP A 138 -7.18 0.39 14.93
N ALA A 139 -6.38 0.59 13.88
CA ALA A 139 -5.02 1.13 13.96
C ALA A 139 -4.95 2.67 14.03
N GLY A 140 -6.10 3.34 14.21
CA GLY A 140 -6.20 4.78 14.45
C GLY A 140 -6.29 5.64 13.19
N LEU A 141 -6.68 5.06 12.05
CA LEU A 141 -6.96 5.80 10.83
C LEU A 141 -8.46 6.05 10.67
N GLY A 142 -8.83 7.18 10.08
CA GLY A 142 -10.22 7.48 9.71
C GLY A 142 -10.47 7.26 8.22
N ARG A 143 -11.44 6.42 7.84
CA ARG A 143 -11.77 6.19 6.43
C ARG A 143 -12.43 7.43 5.82
N GLN A 144 -11.90 7.89 4.68
CA GLN A 144 -12.34 9.07 3.95
C GLN A 144 -13.20 8.72 2.71
N SER A 145 -12.79 7.69 1.98
CA SER A 145 -13.55 7.22 0.81
C SER A 145 -13.39 5.73 0.57
N TRP A 146 -14.35 5.18 -0.16
CA TRP A 146 -14.41 3.79 -0.60
C TRP A 146 -14.95 3.74 -2.01
N ASP A 147 -14.17 3.26 -2.96
CA ASP A 147 -14.57 3.08 -4.34
C ASP A 147 -14.37 1.62 -4.75
N GLU A 148 -15.35 1.04 -5.43
CA GLU A 148 -15.29 -0.31 -5.94
C GLU A 148 -15.47 -0.34 -7.46
N ILE A 149 -14.66 -1.16 -8.12
CA ILE A 149 -14.75 -1.43 -9.55
C ILE A 149 -14.86 -2.95 -9.74
N PRO A 150 -15.90 -3.45 -10.42
CA PRO A 150 -16.03 -4.86 -10.72
C PRO A 150 -14.81 -5.37 -11.50
N HIS A 151 -14.30 -6.53 -11.11
CA HIS A 151 -13.24 -7.19 -11.88
C HIS A 151 -13.85 -7.81 -13.14
N ARG A 152 -13.30 -7.47 -14.32
CA ARG A 152 -13.90 -7.90 -15.60
C ARG A 152 -13.73 -9.39 -15.86
N ASP A 153 -12.57 -9.92 -15.48
CA ASP A 153 -12.15 -11.29 -15.78
C ASP A 153 -12.44 -12.27 -14.63
N ASP A 154 -12.87 -11.75 -13.48
CA ASP A 154 -13.20 -12.54 -12.29
C ASP A 154 -14.41 -11.91 -11.55
N PRO A 155 -15.63 -12.14 -12.04
CA PRO A 155 -16.87 -11.50 -11.55
C PRO A 155 -17.12 -11.57 -10.03
N PRO A 156 -16.67 -12.63 -9.29
CA PRO A 156 -16.85 -12.64 -7.84
C PRO A 156 -16.00 -11.61 -7.11
N SER A 157 -14.92 -11.11 -7.73
CA SER A 157 -14.03 -10.12 -7.12
C SER A 157 -14.30 -8.70 -7.59
N ARG A 158 -13.94 -7.73 -6.76
CA ARG A 158 -13.96 -6.31 -7.06
C ARG A 158 -12.63 -5.70 -6.63
N HIS A 159 -12.15 -4.74 -7.41
CA HIS A 159 -11.07 -3.89 -6.94
C HIS A 159 -11.66 -2.83 -6.01
N ALA A 160 -11.14 -2.75 -4.80
CA ALA A 160 -11.44 -1.68 -3.86
C ALA A 160 -10.26 -0.70 -3.79
N ARG A 161 -10.56 0.59 -3.89
CA ARG A 161 -9.66 1.66 -3.49
C ARG A 161 -10.24 2.33 -2.27
N VAL A 162 -9.50 2.28 -1.17
CA VAL A 162 -9.92 2.87 0.09
C VAL A 162 -8.90 3.91 0.51
N VAL A 163 -9.38 5.09 0.89
CA VAL A 163 -8.53 6.18 1.38
C VAL A 163 -8.80 6.38 2.86
N TYR A 164 -7.73 6.44 3.64
CA TYR A 164 -7.75 6.72 5.06
C TYR A 164 -6.88 7.94 5.36
N SER A 165 -7.15 8.60 6.47
CA SER A 165 -6.29 9.66 7.02
C SER A 165 -5.97 9.39 8.48
N ARG A 166 -4.79 9.82 8.92
CA ARG A 166 -4.44 9.87 10.33
C ARG A 166 -4.79 11.25 10.88
N PRO A 167 -5.56 11.36 11.96
CA PRO A 167 -5.83 12.63 12.65
C PRO A 167 -4.56 13.35 13.12
#